data_1c77a80e063f63685704b551e52213ae
#
_entry.id   1c77a80e063f63685704b551e52213ae
#
_cell.length_a   1.000
_cell.length_b   1.000
_cell.length_c   1.000
_cell.angle_alpha   90.00
_cell.angle_beta   90.00
_cell.angle_gamma   90.00
#
_symmetry.space_group_name_H-M   'P 1'
#
loop_
_entity.id
_entity.type
_entity.pdbx_description
1 polymer ?
#
loop_
_entity_poly.entity_id
_entity_poly.type
_entity_poly.pdbx_seq_one_letter_code
_entity_poly.pdbx_strand_id
1 'polypeptide(L)'
;MREAPYLQQRGRNRSITTDFRGLNLSQGIGDGEWAWMQNMDTREYPAVARRQKRVHVATLNKPNGLCATDRLCFVDGVKFYYNGFYYGDVEDSEKTLVPMGAKIAIFPDKKLFDTTTFSFTDMEQKNVSSGTVRVTLAKGDGTPYGEYTEGDTAPENPENGQLWLDTSGDAPVMKTWSEAQGLWVAEATTYVLVSATGLGQGLKALDGVTVSGLEEAGLNGDWILTDAGPDYILYTGILQKTLTQTGEVRVERTCPEMDFVVEKDNRLWGCSSADHEIYCCKLGDPTNWRAYQGVATDSYAVTVGTPGPFTGAAVSGSAVIFFKENCLHRVYGTQPSNFTVYVDNLRGVQQGCHKSAVRVNEYLYYKSVFDVCVYADSEVAGISAALGTESYKNAVAGVCGNRLYLSMEDQEGAWQLLVYDTAAGVWTREDGTHALGFASCLTETFMLRADGELYALLPGEYNKDFFMVGSDYTVYAQEETDQEVSWELRTGEILRELPDHKYIGKIQLYLELDPGARAEVALRRDGGAWEKVQELSGGDQRRCTLPIYPRRCDRMEIRLTGVGHVRLVNWSKYVGYGSEY
;
A
#
# COMPACT_ATOMS: atom_id res chain seq x y z
N MET A 1 -60.07 -57.27 -20.83
CA MET A 1 -59.59 -56.32 -19.81
C MET A 1 -58.61 -55.35 -20.50
N ARG A 2 -58.94 -54.10 -20.59
CA ARG A 2 -57.96 -53.05 -21.07
C ARG A 2 -57.10 -52.71 -19.87
N GLU A 3 -55.81 -52.96 -19.97
CA GLU A 3 -54.84 -52.49 -18.96
C GLU A 3 -54.93 -51.00 -18.86
N ALA A 4 -55.06 -50.47 -17.65
CA ALA A 4 -55.01 -49.06 -17.39
C ALA A 4 -53.62 -48.58 -17.73
N PRO A 5 -53.48 -47.44 -18.42
CA PRO A 5 -52.15 -46.90 -18.76
C PRO A 5 -51.37 -46.66 -17.47
N TYR A 6 -50.19 -47.22 -17.40
CA TYR A 6 -49.22 -46.92 -16.32
C TYR A 6 -49.00 -45.41 -16.25
N LEU A 7 -49.49 -44.79 -15.19
CA LEU A 7 -49.10 -43.43 -14.86
C LEU A 7 -47.63 -43.47 -14.49
N GLN A 8 -46.76 -43.09 -15.40
CA GLN A 8 -45.36 -42.86 -15.08
C GLN A 8 -45.30 -41.89 -13.89
N GLN A 9 -44.74 -42.33 -12.78
CA GLN A 9 -44.43 -41.42 -11.68
C GLN A 9 -43.48 -40.36 -12.22
N ARG A 10 -43.98 -39.14 -12.35
CA ARG A 10 -43.16 -37.98 -12.75
C ARG A 10 -42.03 -37.84 -11.76
N GLY A 11 -40.80 -37.99 -12.22
CA GLY A 11 -39.62 -37.85 -11.41
C GLY A 11 -39.57 -36.47 -10.78
N ARG A 12 -39.62 -36.39 -9.47
CA ARG A 12 -39.34 -35.17 -8.71
C ARG A 12 -37.89 -35.23 -8.26
N ASN A 13 -37.05 -34.41 -8.82
CA ASN A 13 -35.67 -34.30 -8.38
C ASN A 13 -35.57 -33.32 -7.23
N ARG A 14 -34.96 -33.74 -6.13
CA ARG A 14 -34.61 -32.88 -5.01
C ARG A 14 -33.16 -32.46 -5.14
N SER A 15 -32.91 -31.17 -5.23
CA SER A 15 -31.58 -30.57 -5.11
C SER A 15 -31.43 -29.99 -3.71
N ILE A 16 -30.28 -30.21 -3.08
CA ILE A 16 -29.94 -29.65 -1.78
C ILE A 16 -28.61 -28.91 -1.95
N THR A 17 -28.58 -27.64 -1.58
CA THR A 17 -27.39 -26.78 -1.59
C THR A 17 -26.98 -26.50 -0.14
N THR A 18 -25.79 -26.89 0.22
CA THR A 18 -25.19 -26.71 1.55
C THR A 18 -23.88 -25.93 1.49
N ASP A 19 -23.37 -25.65 0.29
CA ASP A 19 -22.15 -24.96 0.02
C ASP A 19 -22.46 -23.71 -0.81
N PHE A 20 -22.31 -22.54 -0.18
CA PHE A 20 -22.59 -21.27 -0.83
C PHE A 20 -21.28 -20.62 -1.29
N ARG A 21 -21.08 -20.61 -2.60
CA ARG A 21 -19.84 -20.23 -3.29
C ARG A 21 -19.71 -18.74 -3.59
N GLY A 22 -20.51 -17.91 -2.92
CA GLY A 22 -20.41 -16.47 -3.01
C GLY A 22 -20.96 -15.86 -4.31
N LEU A 23 -20.46 -14.69 -4.64
CA LEU A 23 -20.86 -13.90 -5.81
C LEU A 23 -20.29 -14.49 -7.11
N ASN A 24 -21.14 -14.67 -8.11
CA ASN A 24 -20.74 -15.03 -9.46
C ASN A 24 -21.53 -14.19 -10.48
N LEU A 25 -20.83 -13.26 -11.14
CA LEU A 25 -21.38 -12.37 -12.19
C LEU A 25 -21.14 -12.91 -13.61
N SER A 26 -20.55 -14.11 -13.75
CA SER A 26 -20.36 -14.75 -15.03
C SER A 26 -21.68 -15.28 -15.61
N GLN A 27 -21.67 -15.73 -16.86
CA GLN A 27 -22.87 -16.29 -17.50
C GLN A 27 -23.29 -17.66 -16.95
N GLY A 28 -22.40 -18.39 -16.29
CA GLY A 28 -22.61 -19.73 -15.78
C GLY A 28 -22.73 -19.77 -14.26
N ILE A 29 -23.84 -19.26 -13.71
CA ILE A 29 -24.08 -19.22 -12.26
C ILE A 29 -24.66 -20.57 -11.82
N GLY A 30 -23.94 -21.28 -10.94
CA GLY A 30 -24.33 -22.58 -10.40
C GLY A 30 -25.24 -22.51 -9.17
N ASP A 31 -25.71 -23.68 -8.73
CA ASP A 31 -26.39 -23.79 -7.45
C ASP A 31 -25.41 -23.45 -6.30
N GLY A 32 -25.85 -22.55 -5.38
CA GLY A 32 -25.02 -22.06 -4.29
C GLY A 32 -24.23 -20.80 -4.62
N GLU A 33 -24.25 -20.34 -5.87
CA GLU A 33 -23.69 -19.07 -6.30
C GLU A 33 -24.79 -18.01 -6.44
N TRP A 34 -24.38 -16.75 -6.30
CA TRP A 34 -25.31 -15.62 -6.29
C TRP A 34 -25.01 -14.65 -7.43
N ALA A 35 -26.02 -14.34 -8.22
CA ALA A 35 -25.94 -13.28 -9.24
C ALA A 35 -25.85 -11.88 -8.62
N TRP A 36 -26.25 -11.74 -7.37
CA TRP A 36 -26.16 -10.50 -6.61
C TRP A 36 -26.06 -10.79 -5.13
N MET A 37 -25.15 -10.09 -4.48
CA MET A 37 -25.01 -10.08 -3.02
C MET A 37 -24.86 -8.63 -2.56
N GLN A 38 -25.50 -8.31 -1.44
CA GLN A 38 -25.32 -7.05 -0.75
C GLN A 38 -25.27 -7.28 0.75
N ASN A 39 -24.22 -6.77 1.40
CA ASN A 39 -23.99 -6.86 2.84
C ASN A 39 -24.04 -8.32 3.39
N MET A 40 -23.57 -9.27 2.58
CA MET A 40 -23.43 -10.68 2.97
C MET A 40 -21.97 -11.10 2.93
N ASP A 41 -21.57 -11.98 3.80
CA ASP A 41 -20.19 -12.47 3.90
C ASP A 41 -20.13 -14.00 4.11
N THR A 42 -18.91 -14.54 4.04
CA THR A 42 -18.57 -15.95 4.14
C THR A 42 -17.84 -16.31 5.43
N ARG A 43 -17.89 -15.48 6.49
CA ARG A 43 -17.20 -15.79 7.75
C ARG A 43 -17.64 -17.11 8.37
N GLU A 44 -18.82 -17.53 8.07
CA GLU A 44 -19.39 -18.79 8.53
C GLU A 44 -19.49 -19.85 7.41
N TYR A 45 -18.57 -19.74 6.42
CA TYR A 45 -18.53 -20.71 5.32
C TYR A 45 -18.61 -22.16 5.83
N PRO A 46 -19.40 -23.07 5.22
CA PRO A 46 -20.08 -22.92 3.92
C PRO A 46 -21.45 -22.20 3.96
N ALA A 47 -21.91 -21.73 5.11
CA ALA A 47 -23.08 -20.87 5.20
C ALA A 47 -22.73 -19.44 4.71
N VAL A 48 -23.77 -18.69 4.35
CA VAL A 48 -23.65 -17.25 4.07
C VAL A 48 -24.44 -16.49 5.13
N ALA A 49 -23.82 -15.44 5.68
CA ALA A 49 -24.41 -14.63 6.73
C ALA A 49 -24.36 -13.14 6.37
N ARG A 50 -25.19 -12.33 7.04
CA ARG A 50 -25.07 -10.88 6.93
C ARG A 50 -23.73 -10.43 7.50
N ARG A 51 -23.02 -9.50 6.81
CA ARG A 51 -21.77 -8.91 7.34
C ARG A 51 -21.99 -8.27 8.71
N GLN A 52 -20.97 -8.19 9.48
CA GLN A 52 -21.00 -7.45 10.74
C GLN A 52 -21.20 -5.95 10.49
N LYS A 53 -21.72 -5.25 11.48
CA LYS A 53 -21.77 -3.79 11.47
C LYS A 53 -20.36 -3.25 11.59
N ARG A 54 -20.09 -2.11 10.96
CA ARG A 54 -18.85 -1.35 11.12
C ARG A 54 -19.02 -0.36 12.27
N VAL A 55 -17.92 0.02 12.92
CA VAL A 55 -17.93 1.04 13.95
C VAL A 55 -17.37 2.34 13.38
N HIS A 56 -18.14 3.41 13.48
CA HIS A 56 -17.66 4.74 13.15
C HIS A 56 -16.60 5.19 14.15
N VAL A 57 -15.46 5.69 13.64
CA VAL A 57 -14.30 6.07 14.45
C VAL A 57 -14.10 7.58 14.47
N ALA A 58 -14.14 8.23 13.31
CA ALA A 58 -13.96 9.66 13.17
C ALA A 58 -14.46 10.14 11.80
N THR A 59 -14.67 11.44 11.68
CA THR A 59 -14.97 12.11 10.40
C THR A 59 -13.87 13.10 10.09
N LEU A 60 -13.21 12.94 8.94
CA LEU A 60 -12.22 13.86 8.40
C LEU A 60 -12.91 14.82 7.44
N ASN A 61 -12.47 16.08 7.42
CA ASN A 61 -13.05 17.07 6.49
C ASN A 61 -12.53 16.89 5.06
N LYS A 62 -11.24 16.55 4.93
CA LYS A 62 -10.58 16.35 3.64
C LYS A 62 -9.53 15.22 3.76
N PRO A 63 -9.95 13.97 3.59
CA PRO A 63 -9.08 12.81 3.81
C PRO A 63 -8.01 12.71 2.72
N ASN A 64 -6.76 13.05 3.06
CA ASN A 64 -5.62 13.06 2.14
C ASN A 64 -4.64 11.89 2.33
N GLY A 65 -4.74 11.12 3.40
CA GLY A 65 -3.87 9.97 3.64
C GLY A 65 -4.23 9.22 4.91
N LEU A 66 -3.93 7.92 4.93
CA LEU A 66 -4.15 7.03 6.07
C LEU A 66 -3.03 6.00 6.14
N CYS A 67 -2.46 5.80 7.32
CA CYS A 67 -1.62 4.65 7.63
C CYS A 67 -1.78 4.27 9.10
N ALA A 68 -1.14 3.20 9.52
CA ALA A 68 -1.04 2.82 10.92
C ALA A 68 0.35 2.25 11.21
N THR A 69 0.81 2.52 12.42
CA THR A 69 1.94 1.87 13.06
C THR A 69 1.42 1.15 14.31
N ASP A 70 1.87 1.49 15.49
CA ASP A 70 1.24 1.17 16.78
C ASP A 70 0.00 2.06 17.06
N ARG A 71 -0.16 3.13 16.31
CA ARG A 71 -1.28 4.07 16.36
C ARG A 71 -1.73 4.44 14.95
N LEU A 72 -2.95 4.95 14.86
CA LEU A 72 -3.51 5.45 13.63
C LEU A 72 -2.92 6.81 13.25
N CYS A 73 -2.55 6.95 11.98
CA CYS A 73 -2.01 8.18 11.39
C CYS A 73 -2.83 8.56 10.18
N PHE A 74 -3.16 9.83 10.05
CA PHE A 74 -3.91 10.32 8.89
C PHE A 74 -3.59 11.79 8.58
N VAL A 75 -3.97 12.19 7.38
CA VAL A 75 -3.89 13.58 6.94
C VAL A 75 -5.31 14.08 6.67
N ASP A 76 -5.69 15.18 7.35
CA ASP A 76 -6.94 15.89 7.10
C ASP A 76 -6.62 17.29 6.54
N GLY A 77 -6.89 17.48 5.26
CA GLY A 77 -6.49 18.67 4.51
C GLY A 77 -4.97 18.84 4.49
N VAL A 78 -4.51 19.88 5.14
CA VAL A 78 -3.07 20.23 5.25
C VAL A 78 -2.44 19.76 6.55
N LYS A 79 -3.14 19.03 7.39
CA LYS A 79 -2.68 18.69 8.74
C LYS A 79 -2.37 17.21 8.90
N PHE A 80 -1.19 16.89 9.39
CA PHE A 80 -0.81 15.52 9.76
C PHE A 80 -1.15 15.24 11.22
N TYR A 81 -1.80 14.10 11.45
CA TYR A 81 -2.20 13.62 12.76
C TYR A 81 -1.62 12.24 13.05
N TYR A 82 -1.19 12.05 14.29
CA TYR A 82 -0.80 10.78 14.88
C TYR A 82 -1.56 10.58 16.19
N ASN A 83 -2.30 9.47 16.31
CA ASN A 83 -3.15 9.19 17.47
C ASN A 83 -4.13 10.32 17.84
N GLY A 84 -4.64 11.05 16.84
CA GLY A 84 -5.57 12.18 17.03
C GLY A 84 -4.93 13.52 17.41
N PHE A 85 -3.60 13.57 17.59
CA PHE A 85 -2.87 14.80 17.85
C PHE A 85 -2.26 15.35 16.56
N TYR A 86 -2.33 16.67 16.39
CA TYR A 86 -1.67 17.39 15.31
C TYR A 86 -0.17 17.53 15.57
N TYR A 87 0.65 17.32 14.54
CA TYR A 87 2.10 17.41 14.63
C TYR A 87 2.76 18.32 13.57
N GLY A 88 2.13 18.59 12.46
CA GLY A 88 2.72 19.47 11.44
C GLY A 88 1.86 19.60 10.20
N ASP A 89 2.27 20.57 9.36
CA ASP A 89 1.59 20.90 8.12
C ASP A 89 2.22 20.19 6.92
N VAL A 90 1.37 19.82 5.98
CA VAL A 90 1.70 19.23 4.69
C VAL A 90 0.96 19.98 3.59
N GLU A 91 1.31 19.74 2.32
CA GLU A 91 0.56 20.31 1.20
C GLU A 91 -0.83 19.66 1.09
N ASP A 92 -1.79 20.39 0.52
CA ASP A 92 -3.15 19.90 0.33
C ASP A 92 -3.26 19.01 -0.91
N SER A 93 -2.80 17.78 -0.79
CA SER A 93 -2.83 16.76 -1.82
C SER A 93 -2.88 15.36 -1.21
N GLU A 94 -3.17 14.35 -2.02
CA GLU A 94 -3.07 12.95 -1.61
C GLU A 94 -1.65 12.61 -1.12
N LYS A 95 -1.57 11.86 -0.01
CA LYS A 95 -0.32 11.46 0.64
C LYS A 95 -0.12 9.96 0.64
N THR A 96 1.12 9.56 0.37
CA THR A 96 1.62 8.23 0.69
C THR A 96 2.40 8.31 2.00
N LEU A 97 1.87 7.67 3.03
CA LEU A 97 2.48 7.59 4.36
C LEU A 97 3.19 6.25 4.48
N VAL A 98 4.52 6.26 4.63
CA VAL A 98 5.33 5.04 4.65
C VAL A 98 6.02 4.90 6.01
N PRO A 99 5.57 3.98 6.87
CA PRO A 99 6.26 3.66 8.11
C PRO A 99 7.62 3.00 7.85
N MET A 100 8.66 3.44 8.57
CA MET A 100 9.98 2.83 8.59
C MET A 100 10.52 2.83 10.04
N GLY A 101 10.40 1.71 10.73
CA GLY A 101 10.66 1.62 12.17
C GLY A 101 9.80 2.61 12.96
N ALA A 102 10.44 3.48 13.75
CA ALA A 102 9.75 4.52 14.51
C ALA A 102 9.46 5.80 13.70
N LYS A 103 9.74 5.81 12.41
CA LYS A 103 9.58 6.99 11.55
C LYS A 103 8.46 6.77 10.54
N ILE A 104 7.77 7.84 10.17
CA ILE A 104 6.78 7.86 9.10
C ILE A 104 7.22 8.90 8.08
N ALA A 105 7.56 8.42 6.88
CA ALA A 105 7.88 9.29 5.75
C ALA A 105 6.59 9.68 5.01
N ILE A 106 6.47 10.94 4.64
CA ILE A 106 5.28 11.54 4.04
C ILE A 106 5.62 12.07 2.65
N PHE A 107 5.07 11.44 1.62
CA PHE A 107 5.26 11.80 0.21
C PHE A 107 3.96 12.36 -0.40
N PRO A 108 4.05 13.28 -1.38
CA PRO A 108 5.25 13.80 -2.03
C PRO A 108 6.00 14.91 -1.25
N ASP A 109 5.50 15.35 -0.10
CA ASP A 109 5.99 16.50 0.66
C ASP A 109 7.40 16.32 1.21
N LYS A 110 7.93 15.10 1.21
CA LYS A 110 9.26 14.75 1.75
C LYS A 110 9.44 15.19 3.20
N LYS A 111 8.38 14.95 4.01
CA LYS A 111 8.39 15.20 5.46
C LYS A 111 8.63 13.89 6.21
N LEU A 112 9.13 14.03 7.43
CA LEU A 112 9.43 12.90 8.31
C LEU A 112 8.86 13.17 9.70
N PHE A 113 8.04 12.24 10.19
CA PHE A 113 7.58 12.23 11.56
C PHE A 113 8.25 11.10 12.34
N ASP A 114 8.78 11.39 13.52
CA ASP A 114 9.38 10.39 14.42
C ASP A 114 8.44 10.15 15.60
N THR A 115 7.95 8.92 15.72
CA THR A 115 6.95 8.52 16.75
C THR A 115 7.53 8.42 18.16
N THR A 116 8.85 8.45 18.32
CA THR A 116 9.52 8.39 19.64
C THR A 116 9.83 9.77 20.20
N THR A 117 10.23 10.68 19.33
CA THR A 117 10.57 12.06 19.71
C THR A 117 9.44 13.05 19.43
N PHE A 118 8.42 12.60 18.68
CA PHE A 118 7.31 13.43 18.19
C PHE A 118 7.78 14.64 17.36
N SER A 119 8.96 14.54 16.75
CA SER A 119 9.49 15.57 15.87
C SER A 119 8.92 15.44 14.45
N PHE A 120 8.56 16.58 13.86
CA PHE A 120 8.10 16.70 12.48
C PHE A 120 9.08 17.56 11.71
N THR A 121 9.78 17.01 10.72
CA THR A 121 10.91 17.63 10.04
C THR A 121 10.88 17.41 8.54
N ASP A 122 11.64 18.20 7.79
CA ASP A 122 11.89 17.97 6.37
C ASP A 122 12.90 16.82 6.17
N MET A 123 12.69 16.01 5.15
CA MET A 123 13.68 15.02 4.71
C MET A 123 14.82 15.66 3.93
N GLU A 124 14.57 16.76 3.24
CA GLU A 124 15.56 17.54 2.53
C GLU A 124 16.20 18.60 3.44
N GLN A 125 17.43 18.95 3.14
CA GLN A 125 18.14 20.06 3.78
C GLN A 125 18.79 20.92 2.70
N LYS A 126 18.46 22.21 2.67
CA LYS A 126 18.99 23.17 1.68
C LYS A 126 19.57 24.35 2.43
N ASN A 127 20.90 24.38 2.52
CA ASN A 127 21.63 25.44 3.22
C ASN A 127 22.30 26.40 2.22
N VAL A 128 22.28 27.67 2.55
CA VAL A 128 22.97 28.71 1.81
C VAL A 128 23.85 29.46 2.78
N SER A 129 25.13 29.62 2.41
CA SER A 129 26.09 30.35 3.24
C SER A 129 25.69 31.81 3.42
N SER A 130 25.94 32.36 4.59
CA SER A 130 25.87 33.80 4.81
C SER A 130 27.25 34.35 5.20
N GLY A 131 27.57 35.52 4.64
CA GLY A 131 28.86 36.19 4.89
C GLY A 131 30.03 35.60 4.12
N THR A 132 31.19 35.60 4.75
CA THR A 132 32.44 35.11 4.16
C THR A 132 32.55 33.59 4.27
N VAL A 133 32.80 32.95 3.15
CA VAL A 133 33.10 31.52 3.08
C VAL A 133 34.60 31.31 3.06
N ARG A 134 35.10 30.51 3.99
CA ARG A 134 36.51 30.12 4.05
C ARG A 134 36.66 28.66 3.71
N VAL A 135 37.57 28.34 2.80
CA VAL A 135 37.89 26.98 2.38
C VAL A 135 39.35 26.69 2.70
N THR A 136 39.60 25.68 3.50
CA THR A 136 40.94 25.28 3.96
C THR A 136 41.17 23.80 3.79
N LEU A 137 42.42 23.42 3.52
CA LEU A 137 42.83 22.03 3.59
C LEU A 137 42.90 21.59 5.05
N ALA A 138 42.35 20.40 5.36
CA ALA A 138 42.20 19.91 6.72
C ALA A 138 42.53 18.44 6.85
N LYS A 139 42.71 17.98 8.10
CA LYS A 139 42.78 16.58 8.49
C LYS A 139 41.36 15.98 8.65
N GLY A 140 41.27 14.67 8.80
CA GLY A 140 39.98 13.99 8.95
C GLY A 140 39.19 14.32 10.22
N ASP A 141 39.82 14.95 11.21
CA ASP A 141 39.18 15.47 12.42
C ASP A 141 38.72 16.93 12.27
N GLY A 142 38.79 17.48 11.06
CA GLY A 142 38.44 18.88 10.79
C GLY A 142 39.52 19.89 11.19
N THR A 143 40.64 19.49 11.75
CA THR A 143 41.75 20.39 12.08
C THR A 143 42.42 20.88 10.80
N PRO A 144 42.43 22.20 10.51
CA PRO A 144 43.15 22.75 9.37
C PRO A 144 44.64 22.41 9.42
N TYR A 145 45.25 22.14 8.28
CA TYR A 145 46.70 22.03 8.21
C TYR A 145 47.30 23.38 8.57
N GLY A 146 48.44 23.35 9.25
CA GLY A 146 49.24 24.53 9.54
C GLY A 146 49.87 25.13 8.24
N GLU A 147 50.90 25.96 8.43
CA GLU A 147 51.65 26.48 7.28
C GLU A 147 52.30 25.30 6.53
N TYR A 148 52.18 25.29 5.22
CA TYR A 148 52.80 24.34 4.32
C TYR A 148 53.42 25.06 3.12
N THR A 149 54.49 24.48 2.57
CA THR A 149 55.10 24.94 1.33
C THR A 149 54.39 24.32 0.14
N GLU A 150 54.00 25.11 -0.84
CA GLU A 150 53.43 24.62 -2.11
C GLU A 150 54.49 24.72 -3.20
N GLY A 151 54.60 23.69 -4.03
CA GLY A 151 55.49 23.71 -5.16
C GLY A 151 55.75 22.31 -5.78
N ASP A 152 56.31 22.33 -6.98
CA ASP A 152 56.70 21.16 -7.75
C ASP A 152 58.04 20.54 -7.30
N THR A 153 58.76 21.26 -6.46
CA THR A 153 60.09 20.88 -5.94
C THR A 153 60.04 20.82 -4.42
N ALA A 154 60.54 19.71 -3.87
CA ALA A 154 60.57 19.52 -2.43
C ALA A 154 61.43 20.57 -1.72
N PRO A 155 60.99 21.07 -0.56
CA PRO A 155 61.77 22.00 0.26
C PRO A 155 63.14 21.43 0.64
N GLU A 156 64.19 22.27 0.55
CA GLU A 156 65.56 21.89 0.97
C GLU A 156 65.68 21.94 2.50
N ASN A 157 66.38 21.00 3.12
CA ASN A 157 66.61 20.86 4.56
C ASN A 157 65.33 20.93 5.39
N PRO A 158 64.37 20.01 5.17
CA PRO A 158 63.10 20.06 5.87
C PRO A 158 63.23 19.70 7.36
N GLU A 159 62.39 20.30 8.20
CA GLU A 159 62.26 19.94 9.61
C GLU A 159 61.28 18.80 9.80
N ASN A 160 61.46 18.01 10.86
CA ASN A 160 60.56 16.89 11.15
C ASN A 160 59.11 17.36 11.35
N GLY A 161 58.20 16.80 10.58
CA GLY A 161 56.79 17.19 10.58
C GLY A 161 56.47 18.39 9.67
N GLN A 162 57.46 18.94 8.95
CA GLN A 162 57.20 19.98 7.94
C GLN A 162 56.25 19.45 6.86
N LEU A 163 55.31 20.33 6.45
CA LEU A 163 54.30 20.03 5.45
C LEU A 163 54.69 20.62 4.08
N TRP A 164 54.50 19.82 3.04
CA TRP A 164 54.69 20.21 1.65
C TRP A 164 53.55 19.71 0.78
N LEU A 165 52.88 20.63 0.08
CA LEU A 165 51.93 20.29 -0.95
C LEU A 165 52.69 20.16 -2.28
N ASP A 166 52.92 18.90 -2.68
CA ASP A 166 53.60 18.55 -3.92
C ASP A 166 52.64 18.70 -5.11
N THR A 167 52.95 19.64 -5.99
CA THR A 167 52.20 19.95 -7.22
C THR A 167 52.87 19.43 -8.49
N SER A 168 53.92 18.60 -8.36
CA SER A 168 54.70 18.05 -9.50
C SER A 168 53.91 17.02 -10.33
N GLY A 169 52.89 16.38 -9.79
CA GLY A 169 52.06 15.42 -10.47
C GLY A 169 50.77 16.00 -11.05
N ASP A 170 49.97 15.14 -11.70
CA ASP A 170 48.66 15.51 -12.28
C ASP A 170 47.66 16.00 -11.21
N ALA A 171 47.80 15.55 -9.97
CA ALA A 171 47.04 16.01 -8.80
C ALA A 171 47.99 16.36 -7.65
N PRO A 172 47.73 17.47 -6.92
CA PRO A 172 48.50 17.82 -5.74
C PRO A 172 48.41 16.75 -4.65
N VAL A 173 49.50 16.53 -3.91
CA VAL A 173 49.61 15.56 -2.82
C VAL A 173 50.21 16.21 -1.59
N MET A 174 49.50 16.19 -0.45
CA MET A 174 50.05 16.62 0.82
C MET A 174 51.08 15.60 1.32
N LYS A 175 52.26 16.08 1.69
CA LYS A 175 53.37 15.25 2.22
C LYS A 175 53.86 15.86 3.53
N THR A 176 54.23 14.97 4.46
CA THR A 176 54.87 15.34 5.74
C THR A 176 56.30 14.78 5.77
N TRP A 177 57.27 15.64 6.14
CA TRP A 177 58.64 15.15 6.28
C TRP A 177 58.80 14.26 7.53
N SER A 178 59.34 13.08 7.32
CA SER A 178 59.70 12.16 8.40
C SER A 178 61.23 12.10 8.53
N GLU A 179 61.75 12.76 9.57
CA GLU A 179 63.18 12.71 9.86
C GLU A 179 63.65 11.25 10.13
N ALA A 180 62.82 10.45 10.81
CA ALA A 180 63.12 9.04 11.12
C ALA A 180 63.27 8.20 9.87
N GLN A 181 62.57 8.51 8.79
CA GLN A 181 62.64 7.79 7.51
C GLN A 181 63.51 8.50 6.47
N GLY A 182 63.82 9.77 6.70
CA GLY A 182 64.61 10.58 5.77
C GLY A 182 63.91 10.85 4.42
N LEU A 183 62.57 10.90 4.43
CA LEU A 183 61.77 11.05 3.21
C LEU A 183 60.44 11.78 3.48
N TRP A 184 59.86 12.32 2.42
CA TRP A 184 58.52 12.90 2.39
C TRP A 184 57.50 11.76 2.31
N VAL A 185 56.67 11.66 3.32
CA VAL A 185 55.57 10.70 3.41
C VAL A 185 54.29 11.32 2.95
N ALA A 186 53.64 10.75 1.94
CA ALA A 186 52.35 11.22 1.47
C ALA A 186 51.26 10.96 2.50
N GLU A 187 50.41 11.94 2.76
CA GLU A 187 49.17 11.75 3.51
C GLU A 187 48.20 10.91 2.67
N ALA A 188 47.64 9.86 3.26
CA ALA A 188 46.80 8.90 2.52
C ALA A 188 45.49 9.54 2.05
N THR A 189 44.97 10.49 2.83
CA THR A 189 43.72 11.21 2.51
C THR A 189 43.77 12.64 3.07
N THR A 190 43.39 13.58 2.25
CA THR A 190 43.21 14.99 2.65
C THR A 190 41.74 15.35 2.58
N TYR A 191 41.36 16.36 3.33
CA TYR A 191 39.98 16.82 3.46
C TYR A 191 39.93 18.34 3.21
N VAL A 192 38.74 18.78 2.77
CA VAL A 192 38.43 20.18 2.60
C VAL A 192 37.39 20.58 3.64
N LEU A 193 37.77 21.58 4.45
CA LEU A 193 36.88 22.22 5.41
C LEU A 193 36.32 23.48 4.80
N VAL A 194 35.03 23.54 4.58
CA VAL A 194 34.30 24.73 4.12
C VAL A 194 33.54 25.30 5.31
N SER A 195 33.85 26.51 5.70
CA SER A 195 33.28 27.19 6.88
C SER A 195 32.55 28.45 6.49
N ALA A 196 31.29 28.55 6.85
CA ALA A 196 30.46 29.76 6.73
C ALA A 196 29.24 29.61 7.64
N THR A 197 28.70 30.73 8.11
CA THR A 197 27.53 30.74 9.00
C THR A 197 26.34 30.02 8.38
N GLY A 198 25.81 29.03 9.08
CA GLY A 198 24.62 28.25 8.72
C GLY A 198 24.84 27.17 7.65
N LEU A 199 26.06 27.02 7.11
CA LEU A 199 26.32 26.18 5.93
C LEU A 199 26.06 24.69 6.18
N GLY A 200 26.36 24.18 7.38
CA GLY A 200 26.21 22.77 7.71
C GLY A 200 25.03 22.47 8.65
N GLN A 201 24.14 23.41 8.88
CA GLN A 201 23.04 23.25 9.81
C GLN A 201 22.13 22.08 9.40
N GLY A 202 21.80 21.18 10.34
CA GLY A 202 20.95 20.02 10.09
C GLY A 202 21.59 18.91 9.25
N LEU A 203 22.87 19.07 8.87
CA LEU A 203 23.67 18.03 8.23
C LEU A 203 24.50 17.27 9.27
N LYS A 204 24.93 16.07 8.93
CA LYS A 204 25.73 15.19 9.79
C LYS A 204 26.76 14.41 8.97
N ALA A 205 27.69 13.77 9.67
CA ALA A 205 28.62 12.83 9.06
C ALA A 205 27.86 11.75 8.26
N LEU A 206 28.43 11.39 7.11
CA LEU A 206 27.92 10.41 6.13
C LEU A 206 26.66 10.86 5.37
N ASP A 207 26.25 12.11 5.46
CA ASP A 207 25.24 12.66 4.55
C ASP A 207 25.82 12.82 3.15
N GLY A 208 25.10 12.33 2.14
CA GLY A 208 25.37 12.62 0.74
C GLY A 208 24.76 13.97 0.37
N VAL A 209 25.59 14.91 -0.06
CA VAL A 209 25.18 16.28 -0.37
C VAL A 209 25.69 16.72 -1.72
N THR A 210 25.01 17.67 -2.32
CA THR A 210 25.49 18.42 -3.48
C THR A 210 26.00 19.77 -3.02
N VAL A 211 27.27 20.08 -3.30
CA VAL A 211 27.91 21.37 -3.01
C VAL A 211 28.01 22.19 -4.29
N SER A 212 27.67 23.46 -4.24
CA SER A 212 27.76 24.38 -5.38
C SER A 212 28.09 25.80 -4.97
N GLY A 213 28.62 26.59 -5.91
CA GLY A 213 28.96 27.98 -5.68
C GLY A 213 30.37 28.22 -5.12
N LEU A 214 31.21 27.20 -4.98
CA LEU A 214 32.62 27.37 -4.67
C LEU A 214 33.37 27.85 -5.93
N GLU A 215 34.29 28.83 -5.75
CA GLU A 215 35.15 29.37 -6.84
C GLU A 215 36.06 28.28 -7.41
N GLU A 216 36.53 27.35 -6.56
CA GLU A 216 37.30 26.19 -7.01
C GLU A 216 36.34 25.14 -7.55
N ALA A 217 36.29 25.01 -8.89
CA ALA A 217 35.32 24.17 -9.59
C ALA A 217 35.39 22.71 -9.16
N GLY A 218 36.57 22.17 -8.87
CA GLY A 218 36.79 20.78 -8.44
C GLY A 218 36.23 20.46 -7.06
N LEU A 219 35.81 21.42 -6.29
CA LEU A 219 35.18 21.23 -4.97
C LEU A 219 33.65 21.26 -5.02
N ASN A 220 33.07 21.64 -6.16
CA ASN A 220 31.63 21.53 -6.39
C ASN A 220 31.27 20.13 -6.86
N GLY A 221 30.00 19.70 -6.61
CA GLY A 221 29.49 18.40 -7.01
C GLY A 221 28.93 17.61 -5.85
N ASP A 222 28.79 16.30 -6.06
CA ASP A 222 28.22 15.39 -5.07
C ASP A 222 29.32 14.83 -4.16
N TRP A 223 29.16 15.04 -2.87
CA TRP A 223 30.11 14.65 -1.84
C TRP A 223 29.43 13.89 -0.70
N ILE A 224 30.20 13.05 -0.02
CA ILE A 224 29.80 12.43 1.24
C ILE A 224 30.55 13.14 2.35
N LEU A 225 29.81 13.71 3.30
CA LEU A 225 30.42 14.46 4.39
C LEU A 225 31.16 13.51 5.35
N THR A 226 32.41 13.86 5.65
CA THR A 226 33.16 13.20 6.72
C THR A 226 32.68 13.68 8.08
N ASP A 227 32.39 14.98 8.17
CA ASP A 227 31.81 15.62 9.35
C ASP A 227 31.04 16.89 8.96
N ALA A 228 30.13 17.34 9.81
CA ALA A 228 29.41 18.59 9.66
C ALA A 228 29.01 19.16 11.02
N GLY A 229 29.11 20.49 11.13
CA GLY A 229 28.57 21.24 12.25
C GLY A 229 27.74 22.43 11.75
N PRO A 230 27.10 23.21 12.61
CA PRO A 230 26.19 24.25 12.18
C PRO A 230 26.78 25.23 11.12
N ASP A 231 28.08 25.51 11.23
CA ASP A 231 28.75 26.51 10.42
C ASP A 231 29.88 25.94 9.53
N TYR A 232 29.94 24.62 9.36
CA TYR A 232 30.93 23.99 8.51
C TYR A 232 30.48 22.64 7.95
N ILE A 233 31.16 22.29 6.84
CA ILE A 233 31.14 20.91 6.28
C ILE A 233 32.58 20.48 6.01
N LEU A 234 32.83 19.17 6.17
CA LEU A 234 34.11 18.51 5.91
C LEU A 234 33.90 17.35 4.95
N TYR A 235 34.62 17.29 3.86
CA TYR A 235 34.58 16.18 2.91
C TYR A 235 35.97 15.90 2.30
N THR A 236 36.14 14.74 1.72
CA THR A 236 37.40 14.33 1.10
C THR A 236 37.70 15.22 -0.11
N GLY A 237 38.89 15.74 -0.19
CA GLY A 237 39.31 16.59 -1.31
C GLY A 237 40.70 17.15 -1.12
N ILE A 238 41.16 17.88 -2.13
CA ILE A 238 42.45 18.53 -2.09
C ILE A 238 42.27 20.00 -2.52
N LEU A 239 43.05 20.88 -1.91
CA LEU A 239 43.03 22.30 -2.16
C LEU A 239 44.46 22.81 -2.20
N GLN A 240 44.84 23.51 -3.28
CA GLN A 240 46.20 24.02 -3.41
C GLN A 240 46.50 25.14 -2.40
N LYS A 241 45.55 26.07 -2.19
CA LYS A 241 45.70 27.14 -1.21
C LYS A 241 44.39 27.50 -0.55
N THR A 242 44.45 27.97 0.66
CA THR A 242 43.29 28.52 1.38
C THR A 242 42.59 29.59 0.55
N LEU A 243 41.27 29.43 0.38
CA LEU A 243 40.42 30.39 -0.35
C LEU A 243 39.52 31.12 0.63
N THR A 244 39.18 32.36 0.27
CA THR A 244 38.16 33.14 0.96
C THR A 244 37.32 33.82 -0.11
N GLN A 245 36.02 33.55 -0.09
CA GLN A 245 35.08 34.10 -1.05
C GLN A 245 33.87 34.72 -0.35
N THR A 246 33.17 35.62 -1.03
CA THR A 246 31.94 36.27 -0.54
C THR A 246 30.69 35.84 -1.32
N GLY A 247 30.85 34.99 -2.33
CA GLY A 247 29.74 34.41 -3.10
C GLY A 247 28.95 33.41 -2.27
N GLU A 248 27.69 33.23 -2.66
CA GLU A 248 26.83 32.19 -2.03
C GLU A 248 27.36 30.78 -2.34
N VAL A 249 27.53 29.98 -1.29
CA VAL A 249 27.78 28.54 -1.39
C VAL A 249 26.53 27.82 -0.91
N ARG A 250 26.11 26.82 -1.64
CA ARG A 250 24.93 25.99 -1.33
C ARG A 250 25.35 24.58 -1.04
N VAL A 251 24.73 24.00 -0.01
CA VAL A 251 24.90 22.60 0.36
C VAL A 251 23.52 21.98 0.52
N GLU A 252 23.22 21.03 -0.32
CA GLU A 252 21.89 20.46 -0.40
C GLU A 252 21.92 18.93 -0.20
N ARG A 253 21.13 18.43 0.74
CA ARG A 253 20.77 17.02 0.85
C ARG A 253 19.35 16.87 0.30
N THR A 254 19.20 16.21 -0.83
CA THR A 254 17.94 16.09 -1.55
C THR A 254 17.39 14.67 -1.52
N CYS A 255 16.07 14.55 -1.58
CA CYS A 255 15.35 13.32 -1.76
C CYS A 255 14.89 13.23 -3.23
N PRO A 256 15.05 12.11 -3.93
CA PRO A 256 14.57 11.95 -5.30
C PRO A 256 13.07 12.20 -5.43
N GLU A 257 12.64 12.63 -6.63
CA GLU A 257 11.22 12.68 -6.98
C GLU A 257 10.77 11.25 -7.33
N MET A 258 9.83 10.74 -6.56
CA MET A 258 9.40 9.35 -6.66
C MET A 258 7.88 9.23 -6.81
N ASP A 259 7.43 8.40 -7.75
CA ASP A 259 6.01 8.11 -7.95
C ASP A 259 5.43 7.21 -6.86
N PHE A 260 6.20 6.18 -6.47
CA PHE A 260 5.80 5.19 -5.47
C PHE A 260 6.94 4.88 -4.53
N VAL A 261 6.61 4.76 -3.24
CA VAL A 261 7.58 4.48 -2.18
C VAL A 261 7.05 3.38 -1.28
N VAL A 262 7.92 2.43 -0.93
CA VAL A 262 7.64 1.33 0.02
C VAL A 262 8.82 1.14 0.97
N GLU A 263 8.56 0.52 2.12
CA GLU A 263 9.62 0.16 3.08
C GLU A 263 9.95 -1.32 2.97
N LYS A 264 11.25 -1.64 3.02
CA LYS A 264 11.73 -3.01 3.21
C LYS A 264 13.09 -3.02 3.92
N ASP A 265 13.19 -3.84 4.96
CA ASP A 265 14.44 -4.10 5.70
C ASP A 265 15.10 -2.80 6.19
N ASN A 266 14.29 -1.91 6.79
CA ASN A 266 14.70 -0.62 7.33
C ASN A 266 15.32 0.32 6.27
N ARG A 267 14.81 0.26 5.05
CA ARG A 267 15.11 1.13 3.92
C ARG A 267 13.83 1.56 3.21
N LEU A 268 13.76 2.81 2.83
CA LEU A 268 12.77 3.25 1.85
C LEU A 268 13.28 2.91 0.45
N TRP A 269 12.39 2.37 -0.35
CA TRP A 269 12.58 2.07 -1.75
C TRP A 269 11.58 2.86 -2.56
N GLY A 270 12.01 3.50 -3.62
CA GLY A 270 11.13 4.26 -4.48
C GLY A 270 11.49 4.16 -5.95
N CYS A 271 10.59 4.61 -6.82
CA CYS A 271 10.82 4.65 -8.26
C CYS A 271 10.35 5.97 -8.87
N SER A 272 11.04 6.39 -9.91
CA SER A 272 10.72 7.59 -10.71
C SER A 272 10.48 7.20 -12.16
N SER A 273 9.30 7.52 -12.68
CA SER A 273 9.00 7.35 -14.10
C SER A 273 9.69 8.41 -14.96
N ALA A 274 9.92 9.59 -14.40
CA ALA A 274 10.58 10.69 -15.10
C ALA A 274 12.07 10.39 -15.32
N ASP A 275 12.73 9.87 -14.29
CA ASP A 275 14.17 9.54 -14.35
C ASP A 275 14.43 8.12 -14.88
N HIS A 276 13.40 7.29 -14.97
CA HIS A 276 13.52 5.86 -15.26
C HIS A 276 14.41 5.12 -14.26
N GLU A 277 14.30 5.46 -12.98
CA GLU A 277 15.17 4.92 -11.93
C GLU A 277 14.40 4.30 -10.76
N ILE A 278 15.08 3.36 -10.11
CA ILE A 278 14.71 2.80 -8.82
C ILE A 278 15.76 3.24 -7.81
N TYR A 279 15.30 3.79 -6.69
CA TYR A 279 16.12 4.34 -5.61
C TYR A 279 15.96 3.54 -4.32
N CYS A 280 17.00 3.57 -3.51
CA CYS A 280 16.96 3.07 -2.13
C CYS A 280 17.73 4.02 -1.21
N CYS A 281 17.13 4.40 -0.09
CA CYS A 281 17.80 5.23 0.89
C CYS A 281 18.90 4.47 1.64
N LYS A 282 19.75 5.19 2.36
CA LYS A 282 20.74 4.63 3.30
C LYS A 282 20.01 3.79 4.37
N LEU A 283 20.63 2.69 4.78
CA LEU A 283 20.06 1.80 5.81
C LEU A 283 19.81 2.59 7.11
N GLY A 284 18.56 2.57 7.57
CA GLY A 284 18.12 3.25 8.80
C GLY A 284 17.99 4.77 8.70
N ASP A 285 18.28 5.36 7.53
CA ASP A 285 18.23 6.81 7.33
C ASP A 285 17.40 7.19 6.10
N PRO A 286 16.10 7.47 6.25
CA PRO A 286 15.20 7.80 5.15
C PRO A 286 15.50 9.18 4.52
N THR A 287 16.35 10.00 5.14
CA THR A 287 16.70 11.33 4.62
C THR A 287 17.90 11.32 3.67
N ASN A 288 18.66 10.20 3.62
CA ASN A 288 19.90 10.10 2.88
C ASN A 288 19.79 9.15 1.69
N TRP A 289 19.79 9.69 0.48
CA TRP A 289 19.57 8.96 -0.78
C TRP A 289 20.80 8.92 -1.67
N ARG A 290 21.90 9.57 -1.29
CA ARG A 290 23.12 9.71 -2.09
C ARG A 290 24.41 9.32 -1.37
N ALA A 291 24.33 8.44 -0.37
CA ALA A 291 25.51 7.92 0.31
C ALA A 291 26.09 6.74 -0.47
N TYR A 292 27.19 6.93 -1.20
CA TYR A 292 27.84 5.93 -2.03
C TYR A 292 29.33 5.81 -1.65
N GLN A 293 29.62 5.05 -0.59
CA GLN A 293 30.97 4.81 -0.08
C GLN A 293 31.53 3.42 -0.38
N GLY A 294 30.70 2.53 -0.94
CA GLY A 294 31.03 1.11 -1.15
C GLY A 294 30.79 0.24 0.07
N VAL A 295 29.98 0.69 1.04
CA VAL A 295 29.66 -0.06 2.25
C VAL A 295 28.25 -0.61 2.25
N ALA A 296 28.00 -1.61 3.11
CA ALA A 296 26.71 -2.32 3.15
C ALA A 296 25.50 -1.41 3.49
N THR A 297 25.73 -0.30 4.17
CA THR A 297 24.68 0.62 4.59
C THR A 297 24.32 1.68 3.55
N ASP A 298 25.04 1.76 2.43
CA ASP A 298 24.89 2.80 1.42
C ASP A 298 23.51 2.86 0.79
N SER A 299 23.22 4.01 0.20
CA SER A 299 22.12 4.22 -0.74
C SER A 299 22.35 3.41 -2.03
N TYR A 300 21.29 3.26 -2.83
CA TYR A 300 21.36 2.59 -4.12
C TYR A 300 20.46 3.30 -5.14
N ALA A 301 20.92 3.34 -6.37
CA ALA A 301 20.14 3.81 -7.51
C ALA A 301 20.45 2.94 -8.72
N VAL A 302 19.45 2.66 -9.55
CA VAL A 302 19.60 1.90 -10.79
C VAL A 302 18.61 2.36 -11.84
N THR A 303 19.12 2.59 -13.05
CA THR A 303 18.31 2.94 -14.21
C THR A 303 17.66 1.69 -14.80
N VAL A 304 16.38 1.79 -15.18
CA VAL A 304 15.62 0.73 -15.82
C VAL A 304 15.31 1.07 -17.27
N GLY A 305 15.56 0.13 -18.18
CA GLY A 305 15.40 0.34 -19.62
C GLY A 305 14.02 -0.02 -20.19
N THR A 306 13.06 -0.42 -19.35
CA THR A 306 11.72 -0.81 -19.83
C THR A 306 10.86 0.40 -20.13
N PRO A 307 10.03 0.38 -21.19
CA PRO A 307 9.17 1.50 -21.53
C PRO A 307 7.97 1.67 -20.57
N GLY A 308 7.37 2.85 -20.61
CA GLY A 308 6.16 3.19 -19.86
C GLY A 308 6.42 3.60 -18.40
N PRO A 309 5.44 4.24 -17.75
CA PRO A 309 5.54 4.69 -16.38
C PRO A 309 5.47 3.52 -15.38
N PHE A 310 5.98 3.72 -14.20
CA PHE A 310 5.67 2.86 -13.07
C PHE A 310 4.20 3.04 -12.66
N THR A 311 3.57 1.98 -12.20
CA THR A 311 2.15 1.95 -11.83
C THR A 311 1.91 1.53 -10.37
N GLY A 312 2.96 1.18 -9.64
CA GLY A 312 2.90 0.84 -8.23
C GLY A 312 4.19 0.24 -7.71
N ALA A 313 4.26 0.08 -6.40
CA ALA A 313 5.32 -0.63 -5.71
C ALA A 313 4.74 -1.46 -4.56
N ALA A 314 5.35 -2.60 -4.27
CA ALA A 314 4.98 -3.46 -3.16
C ALA A 314 6.16 -4.32 -2.68
N VAL A 315 6.00 -4.93 -1.51
CA VAL A 315 6.96 -5.89 -0.97
C VAL A 315 6.34 -7.28 -0.97
N SER A 316 7.05 -8.26 -1.53
CA SER A 316 6.64 -9.66 -1.51
C SER A 316 7.81 -10.57 -1.17
N GLY A 317 7.70 -11.28 -0.07
CA GLY A 317 8.77 -12.14 0.44
C GLY A 317 10.09 -11.38 0.62
N SER A 318 11.13 -11.83 -0.06
CA SER A 318 12.47 -11.21 -0.02
C SER A 318 12.68 -10.09 -1.05
N ALA A 319 11.70 -9.82 -1.92
CA ALA A 319 11.81 -8.84 -3.00
C ALA A 319 11.05 -7.54 -2.73
N VAL A 320 11.59 -6.43 -3.22
CA VAL A 320 10.82 -5.21 -3.53
C VAL A 320 10.41 -5.31 -4.99
N ILE A 321 9.14 -5.05 -5.27
CA ILE A 321 8.57 -5.14 -6.61
C ILE A 321 8.07 -3.77 -7.05
N PHE A 322 8.57 -3.30 -8.18
CA PHE A 322 8.07 -2.11 -8.86
C PHE A 322 7.32 -2.53 -10.11
N PHE A 323 6.07 -2.08 -10.22
CA PHE A 323 5.18 -2.47 -11.30
C PHE A 323 5.16 -1.46 -12.43
N LYS A 324 5.08 -1.97 -13.65
CA LYS A 324 4.48 -1.31 -14.81
C LYS A 324 3.32 -2.19 -15.26
N GLU A 325 2.39 -1.70 -16.09
CA GLU A 325 1.20 -2.51 -16.45
C GLU A 325 1.55 -3.88 -17.06
N ASN A 326 2.69 -3.99 -17.76
CA ASN A 326 3.06 -5.18 -18.52
C ASN A 326 4.35 -5.86 -18.05
N CYS A 327 4.99 -5.35 -17.01
CA CYS A 327 6.18 -5.99 -16.44
C CYS A 327 6.37 -5.61 -14.96
N LEU A 328 7.16 -6.43 -14.28
CA LEU A 328 7.54 -6.27 -12.89
C LEU A 328 9.06 -6.17 -12.79
N HIS A 329 9.56 -5.24 -12.00
CA HIS A 329 10.98 -5.14 -11.62
C HIS A 329 11.11 -5.63 -10.19
N ARG A 330 11.76 -6.77 -10.01
CA ARG A 330 11.97 -7.37 -8.69
C ARG A 330 13.39 -7.13 -8.23
N VAL A 331 13.54 -6.45 -7.11
CA VAL A 331 14.84 -6.18 -6.51
C VAL A 331 15.07 -7.15 -5.37
N TYR A 332 16.13 -7.93 -5.49
CA TYR A 332 16.62 -8.86 -4.47
C TYR A 332 17.98 -8.41 -3.94
N GLY A 333 18.31 -8.86 -2.75
CA GLY A 333 19.59 -8.59 -2.10
C GLY A 333 19.40 -8.01 -0.70
N THR A 334 20.51 -7.85 0.00
CA THR A 334 20.54 -7.35 1.39
C THR A 334 21.37 -6.09 1.55
N GLN A 335 22.21 -5.79 0.54
CA GLN A 335 23.10 -4.63 0.54
C GLN A 335 23.39 -4.18 -0.90
N PRO A 336 23.79 -2.92 -1.12
CA PRO A 336 23.99 -2.36 -2.46
C PRO A 336 24.88 -3.19 -3.40
N SER A 337 25.92 -3.80 -2.87
CA SER A 337 26.85 -4.63 -3.67
C SER A 337 26.25 -5.94 -4.19
N ASN A 338 25.11 -6.39 -3.64
CA ASN A 338 24.42 -7.60 -4.10
C ASN A 338 22.96 -7.36 -4.51
N PHE A 339 22.52 -6.11 -4.59
CA PHE A 339 21.20 -5.83 -5.15
C PHE A 339 21.16 -6.19 -6.64
N THR A 340 20.17 -6.96 -7.01
CA THR A 340 19.96 -7.41 -8.39
C THR A 340 18.51 -7.15 -8.79
N VAL A 341 18.34 -6.52 -9.95
CA VAL A 341 17.01 -6.23 -10.52
C VAL A 341 16.69 -7.26 -11.59
N TYR A 342 15.61 -8.00 -11.40
CA TYR A 342 15.03 -8.91 -12.39
C TYR A 342 13.80 -8.29 -13.02
N VAL A 343 13.69 -8.42 -14.34
CA VAL A 343 12.53 -7.94 -15.08
C VAL A 343 11.74 -9.13 -15.59
N ASP A 344 10.48 -9.22 -15.18
CA ASP A 344 9.56 -10.25 -15.64
C ASP A 344 8.44 -9.62 -16.47
N ASN A 345 8.19 -10.15 -17.66
CA ASN A 345 7.08 -9.75 -18.52
C ASN A 345 5.79 -10.43 -18.06
N LEU A 346 5.27 -9.97 -16.92
CA LEU A 346 4.04 -10.43 -16.31
C LEU A 346 3.05 -9.25 -16.20
N ARG A 347 1.77 -9.57 -15.99
CA ARG A 347 0.74 -8.56 -15.75
C ARG A 347 1.05 -7.82 -14.45
N GLY A 348 1.25 -6.51 -14.51
CA GLY A 348 1.45 -5.67 -13.35
C GLY A 348 0.19 -4.93 -12.92
N VAL A 349 0.36 -3.95 -12.06
CA VAL A 349 -0.72 -3.12 -11.52
C VAL A 349 -1.25 -2.19 -12.62
N GLN A 350 -2.57 -2.09 -12.74
CA GLN A 350 -3.23 -1.14 -13.63
C GLN A 350 -2.94 0.30 -13.19
N GLN A 351 -2.76 1.20 -14.15
CA GLN A 351 -2.63 2.64 -13.86
C GLN A 351 -3.79 3.14 -12.99
N GLY A 352 -3.48 3.89 -11.92
CA GLY A 352 -4.44 4.38 -10.95
C GLY A 352 -4.86 3.35 -9.87
N CYS A 353 -4.34 2.11 -9.93
CA CYS A 353 -4.66 1.05 -8.97
C CYS A 353 -3.51 0.70 -8.01
N HIS A 354 -2.53 1.59 -7.81
CA HIS A 354 -1.37 1.32 -6.94
C HIS A 354 -1.73 0.92 -5.51
N LYS A 355 -2.81 1.52 -4.96
CA LYS A 355 -3.32 1.18 -3.62
C LYS A 355 -3.99 -0.19 -3.55
N SER A 356 -4.13 -0.90 -4.68
CA SER A 356 -4.66 -2.26 -4.68
C SER A 356 -3.61 -3.33 -4.36
N ALA A 357 -2.33 -2.98 -4.38
CA ALA A 357 -1.25 -3.91 -4.11
C ALA A 357 -1.07 -4.14 -2.61
N VAL A 358 -1.66 -5.23 -2.10
CA VAL A 358 -1.64 -5.59 -0.68
C VAL A 358 -1.29 -7.05 -0.46
N ARG A 359 -0.69 -7.34 0.67
CA ARG A 359 -0.30 -8.70 1.05
C ARG A 359 -1.34 -9.32 1.98
N VAL A 360 -1.87 -10.47 1.60
CA VAL A 360 -2.69 -11.32 2.46
C VAL A 360 -1.92 -12.60 2.74
N ASN A 361 -1.58 -12.84 4.00
CA ASN A 361 -0.67 -13.92 4.41
C ASN A 361 0.66 -13.86 3.63
N GLU A 362 0.95 -14.86 2.80
CA GLU A 362 2.20 -15.00 2.05
C GLU A 362 2.11 -14.40 0.64
N TYR A 363 0.91 -14.17 0.13
CA TYR A 363 0.66 -13.82 -1.26
C TYR A 363 0.39 -12.32 -1.43
N LEU A 364 0.86 -11.76 -2.53
CA LEU A 364 0.58 -10.39 -2.93
C LEU A 364 -0.60 -10.37 -3.90
N TYR A 365 -1.60 -9.55 -3.59
CA TYR A 365 -2.79 -9.34 -4.42
C TYR A 365 -2.78 -7.94 -4.99
N TYR A 366 -3.26 -7.78 -6.22
CA TYR A 366 -3.37 -6.48 -6.86
C TYR A 366 -4.35 -6.49 -8.04
N LYS A 367 -4.83 -5.31 -8.43
CA LYS A 367 -5.67 -5.12 -9.62
C LYS A 367 -4.78 -4.86 -10.84
N SER A 368 -4.81 -5.77 -11.81
CA SER A 368 -4.23 -5.58 -13.14
C SER A 368 -5.27 -5.02 -14.13
N VAL A 369 -4.88 -4.75 -15.36
CA VAL A 369 -5.80 -4.22 -16.40
C VAL A 369 -7.03 -5.11 -16.60
N PHE A 370 -6.86 -6.43 -16.59
CA PHE A 370 -7.94 -7.38 -16.90
C PHE A 370 -8.51 -8.08 -15.67
N ASP A 371 -7.67 -8.35 -14.66
CA ASP A 371 -8.01 -9.22 -13.55
C ASP A 371 -7.66 -8.59 -12.21
N VAL A 372 -8.23 -9.10 -11.12
CA VAL A 372 -7.57 -9.11 -9.82
C VAL A 372 -6.63 -10.31 -9.81
N CYS A 373 -5.37 -10.05 -9.51
CA CYS A 373 -4.29 -11.02 -9.58
C CYS A 373 -3.78 -11.39 -8.19
N VAL A 374 -3.31 -12.63 -8.07
CA VAL A 374 -2.45 -13.09 -6.99
C VAL A 374 -1.06 -13.37 -7.55
N TYR A 375 -0.05 -12.84 -6.89
CA TYR A 375 1.36 -13.09 -7.16
C TYR A 375 1.92 -14.02 -6.09
N ALA A 376 2.42 -15.18 -6.53
CA ALA A 376 3.01 -16.22 -5.70
C ALA A 376 4.21 -16.82 -6.43
N ASP A 377 5.34 -16.95 -5.74
CA ASP A 377 6.54 -17.66 -6.24
C ASP A 377 6.97 -17.29 -7.68
N SER A 378 6.83 -16.01 -8.06
CA SER A 378 7.15 -15.50 -9.40
C SER A 378 6.10 -15.81 -10.48
N GLU A 379 4.94 -16.32 -10.12
CA GLU A 379 3.81 -16.53 -11.02
C GLU A 379 2.66 -15.56 -10.70
N VAL A 380 1.88 -15.23 -11.72
CA VAL A 380 0.71 -14.37 -11.61
C VAL A 380 -0.52 -15.12 -12.10
N ALA A 381 -1.47 -15.34 -11.22
CA ALA A 381 -2.75 -15.95 -11.54
C ALA A 381 -3.91 -14.95 -11.35
N GLY A 382 -4.90 -14.98 -12.25
CA GLY A 382 -6.14 -14.22 -12.09
C GLY A 382 -7.11 -14.94 -11.16
N ILE A 383 -7.73 -14.21 -10.24
CA ILE A 383 -8.70 -14.74 -9.27
C ILE A 383 -10.12 -14.17 -9.46
N SER A 384 -10.31 -13.26 -10.40
CA SER A 384 -11.57 -12.51 -10.58
C SER A 384 -12.51 -13.09 -11.64
N ALA A 385 -12.32 -14.34 -12.07
CA ALA A 385 -13.20 -14.98 -13.08
C ALA A 385 -14.69 -14.97 -12.68
N ALA A 386 -15.00 -15.09 -11.40
CA ALA A 386 -16.35 -15.01 -10.87
C ALA A 386 -16.96 -13.59 -10.97
N LEU A 387 -16.15 -12.54 -11.14
CA LEU A 387 -16.66 -11.18 -11.35
C LEU A 387 -17.08 -10.92 -12.81
N GLY A 388 -17.02 -11.92 -13.66
CA GLY A 388 -17.49 -11.86 -15.05
C GLY A 388 -16.57 -11.01 -15.94
N THR A 389 -17.20 -10.30 -16.89
CA THR A 389 -16.49 -9.45 -17.85
C THR A 389 -16.47 -7.96 -17.46
N GLU A 390 -16.88 -7.64 -16.23
CA GLU A 390 -16.87 -6.29 -15.71
C GLU A 390 -15.44 -5.74 -15.63
N SER A 391 -15.23 -4.53 -16.15
CA SER A 391 -13.93 -3.87 -16.10
C SER A 391 -13.94 -2.84 -14.97
N TYR A 392 -13.12 -3.09 -13.97
CA TYR A 392 -12.95 -2.22 -12.80
C TYR A 392 -11.69 -1.37 -12.92
N LYS A 393 -11.72 -0.17 -12.34
CA LYS A 393 -10.60 0.78 -12.25
C LYS A 393 -10.53 1.40 -10.86
N ASN A 394 -9.50 2.23 -10.60
CA ASN A 394 -9.32 3.00 -9.38
C ASN A 394 -9.40 2.15 -8.10
N ALA A 395 -8.81 0.96 -8.16
CA ALA A 395 -8.90 -0.02 -7.07
C ALA A 395 -8.07 0.38 -5.85
N VAL A 396 -8.70 0.30 -4.69
CA VAL A 396 -8.07 0.46 -3.37
C VAL A 396 -8.34 -0.80 -2.56
N ALA A 397 -7.29 -1.40 -2.01
CA ALA A 397 -7.39 -2.64 -1.26
C ALA A 397 -7.05 -2.48 0.22
N GLY A 398 -7.65 -3.35 1.02
CA GLY A 398 -7.33 -3.56 2.42
C GLY A 398 -7.40 -5.02 2.81
N VAL A 399 -6.83 -5.33 3.96
CA VAL A 399 -6.76 -6.70 4.47
C VAL A 399 -7.36 -6.76 5.87
N CYS A 400 -8.25 -7.72 6.09
CA CYS A 400 -8.81 -7.99 7.40
C CYS A 400 -8.85 -9.51 7.63
N GLY A 401 -7.92 -10.03 8.40
CA GLY A 401 -7.69 -11.46 8.54
C GLY A 401 -7.35 -12.12 7.19
N ASN A 402 -8.09 -13.14 6.80
CA ASN A 402 -7.92 -13.84 5.51
C ASN A 402 -8.72 -13.19 4.36
N ARG A 403 -9.21 -11.97 4.52
CA ARG A 403 -10.06 -11.31 3.54
C ARG A 403 -9.36 -10.15 2.89
N LEU A 404 -9.41 -10.15 1.57
CA LEU A 404 -9.01 -9.05 0.72
C LEU A 404 -10.25 -8.19 0.43
N TYR A 405 -10.25 -6.97 0.91
CA TYR A 405 -11.25 -5.96 0.59
C TYR A 405 -10.78 -5.16 -0.63
N LEU A 406 -11.66 -4.96 -1.60
CA LEU A 406 -11.37 -4.20 -2.82
C LEU A 406 -12.52 -3.23 -3.08
N SER A 407 -12.24 -1.94 -2.92
CA SER A 407 -13.12 -0.88 -3.39
C SER A 407 -12.70 -0.50 -4.80
N MET A 408 -13.58 -0.69 -5.78
CA MET A 408 -13.30 -0.47 -7.20
C MET A 408 -14.46 0.25 -7.87
N GLU A 409 -14.15 1.07 -8.86
CA GLU A 409 -15.12 1.74 -9.72
C GLU A 409 -15.41 0.87 -10.93
N ASP A 410 -16.69 0.60 -11.21
CA ASP A 410 -17.13 -0.17 -12.36
C ASP A 410 -17.21 0.68 -13.64
N GLN A 411 -17.65 0.10 -14.76
CA GLN A 411 -17.75 0.77 -16.06
C GLN A 411 -18.78 1.90 -16.07
N GLU A 412 -19.79 1.83 -15.24
CA GLU A 412 -20.85 2.83 -15.12
C GLU A 412 -20.47 3.99 -14.18
N GLY A 413 -19.30 3.90 -13.52
CA GLY A 413 -18.81 4.87 -12.55
C GLY A 413 -19.34 4.66 -11.14
N ALA A 414 -19.99 3.52 -10.88
CA ALA A 414 -20.45 3.17 -9.54
C ALA A 414 -19.36 2.41 -8.78
N TRP A 415 -19.23 2.73 -7.50
CA TRP A 415 -18.27 2.05 -6.62
C TRP A 415 -18.83 0.74 -6.09
N GLN A 416 -17.95 -0.25 -6.00
CA GLN A 416 -18.26 -1.58 -5.50
C GLN A 416 -17.24 -1.97 -4.45
N LEU A 417 -17.67 -2.29 -3.22
CA LEU A 417 -16.82 -2.91 -2.21
C LEU A 417 -16.97 -4.43 -2.27
N LEU A 418 -16.02 -5.05 -2.92
CA LEU A 418 -15.93 -6.51 -3.09
C LEU A 418 -14.97 -7.10 -2.06
N VAL A 419 -15.26 -8.31 -1.62
CA VAL A 419 -14.43 -9.01 -0.64
C VAL A 419 -14.11 -10.40 -1.17
N TYR A 420 -12.84 -10.75 -1.21
CA TYR A 420 -12.37 -12.07 -1.55
C TYR A 420 -11.90 -12.80 -0.28
N ASP A 421 -12.58 -13.89 0.05
CA ASP A 421 -12.15 -14.77 1.13
C ASP A 421 -11.08 -15.72 0.60
N THR A 422 -9.83 -15.51 1.00
CA THR A 422 -8.69 -16.28 0.48
C THR A 422 -8.68 -17.72 0.96
N ALA A 423 -9.33 -18.03 2.08
CA ALA A 423 -9.44 -19.39 2.61
C ALA A 423 -10.51 -20.20 1.90
N ALA A 424 -11.66 -19.60 1.62
CA ALA A 424 -12.77 -20.25 0.91
C ALA A 424 -12.64 -20.15 -0.62
N GLY A 425 -11.84 -19.21 -1.13
CA GLY A 425 -11.68 -18.95 -2.56
C GLY A 425 -12.93 -18.33 -3.21
N VAL A 426 -13.70 -17.54 -2.47
CA VAL A 426 -15.00 -17.02 -2.93
C VAL A 426 -15.05 -15.49 -2.83
N TRP A 427 -15.81 -14.89 -3.76
CA TRP A 427 -16.11 -13.48 -3.78
C TRP A 427 -17.43 -13.18 -3.08
N THR A 428 -17.50 -12.07 -2.39
CA THR A 428 -18.73 -11.47 -1.86
C THR A 428 -18.76 -10.00 -2.17
N ARG A 429 -19.93 -9.38 -2.04
CA ARG A 429 -20.10 -7.94 -2.17
C ARG A 429 -20.71 -7.39 -0.90
N GLU A 430 -20.09 -6.36 -0.33
CA GLU A 430 -20.68 -5.66 0.80
C GLU A 430 -21.63 -4.57 0.30
N ASP A 431 -21.11 -3.48 -0.25
CA ASP A 431 -21.94 -2.33 -0.65
C ASP A 431 -21.25 -1.49 -1.75
N GLY A 432 -21.69 -0.25 -1.94
CA GLY A 432 -21.12 0.70 -2.89
C GLY A 432 -20.10 1.65 -2.26
N THR A 433 -19.38 1.25 -1.23
CA THR A 433 -18.41 2.10 -0.55
C THR A 433 -17.23 2.46 -1.45
N HIS A 434 -16.98 3.76 -1.60
CA HIS A 434 -15.74 4.29 -2.16
C HIS A 434 -14.72 4.47 -1.02
N ALA A 435 -13.77 3.56 -0.91
CA ALA A 435 -12.68 3.64 0.04
C ALA A 435 -11.48 4.38 -0.58
N LEU A 436 -10.85 5.28 0.18
CA LEU A 436 -9.60 5.96 -0.20
C LEU A 436 -8.37 5.24 0.34
N GLY A 437 -8.53 4.46 1.40
CA GLY A 437 -7.44 3.73 2.03
C GLY A 437 -7.92 2.82 3.13
N PHE A 438 -7.06 1.86 3.44
CA PHE A 438 -7.20 0.96 4.59
C PHE A 438 -5.91 1.00 5.40
N ALA A 439 -6.04 0.83 6.70
CA ALA A 439 -4.90 0.71 7.60
C ALA A 439 -5.18 -0.33 8.67
N SER A 440 -4.20 -1.19 8.95
CA SER A 440 -4.31 -2.19 10.01
C SER A 440 -3.42 -1.79 11.17
N CYS A 441 -4.02 -1.63 12.34
CA CYS A 441 -3.35 -1.30 13.59
C CYS A 441 -3.59 -2.46 14.56
N LEU A 442 -2.53 -3.22 14.86
CA LEU A 442 -2.58 -4.47 15.63
C LEU A 442 -3.60 -5.46 15.04
N THR A 443 -4.72 -5.69 15.72
CA THR A 443 -5.77 -6.62 15.27
C THR A 443 -6.92 -5.93 14.52
N GLU A 444 -6.94 -4.59 14.53
CA GLU A 444 -8.01 -3.79 13.95
C GLU A 444 -7.69 -3.37 12.52
N THR A 445 -8.69 -3.37 11.65
CA THR A 445 -8.59 -2.82 10.30
C THR A 445 -9.54 -1.65 10.15
N PHE A 446 -9.00 -0.52 9.75
CA PHE A 446 -9.71 0.73 9.51
C PHE A 446 -9.86 0.98 8.02
N MET A 447 -11.00 1.56 7.64
CA MET A 447 -11.33 1.96 6.27
C MET A 447 -11.71 3.42 6.25
N LEU A 448 -11.00 4.21 5.46
CA LEU A 448 -11.28 5.63 5.22
C LEU A 448 -12.08 5.75 3.92
N ARG A 449 -13.25 6.37 3.99
CA ARG A 449 -14.14 6.58 2.87
C ARG A 449 -13.91 7.96 2.22
N ALA A 450 -14.34 8.09 0.98
CA ALA A 450 -14.23 9.34 0.21
C ALA A 450 -15.05 10.51 0.79
N ASP A 451 -16.10 10.21 1.56
CA ASP A 451 -16.89 11.20 2.29
C ASP A 451 -16.24 11.65 3.61
N GLY A 452 -15.04 11.16 3.92
CA GLY A 452 -14.29 11.50 5.13
C GLY A 452 -14.57 10.60 6.33
N GLU A 453 -15.55 9.71 6.23
CA GLU A 453 -15.90 8.81 7.32
C GLU A 453 -14.84 7.69 7.50
N LEU A 454 -14.36 7.53 8.71
CA LEU A 454 -13.40 6.49 9.10
C LEU A 454 -14.13 5.42 9.92
N TYR A 455 -14.06 4.18 9.48
CA TYR A 455 -14.71 3.03 10.12
C TYR A 455 -13.72 1.95 10.50
N ALA A 456 -13.95 1.29 11.65
CA ALA A 456 -13.37 -0.02 11.98
C ALA A 456 -14.26 -1.12 11.40
N LEU A 457 -13.64 -2.11 10.74
CA LEU A 457 -14.37 -3.16 10.00
C LEU A 457 -14.94 -4.27 10.90
N LEU A 458 -14.32 -4.53 12.05
CA LEU A 458 -14.68 -5.61 12.98
C LEU A 458 -14.92 -5.09 14.38
N PRO A 459 -16.18 -4.79 14.76
CA PRO A 459 -16.47 -4.21 16.07
C PRO A 459 -16.38 -5.17 17.26
N GLY A 460 -16.36 -6.48 17.04
CA GLY A 460 -16.44 -7.48 18.12
C GLY A 460 -15.20 -7.64 18.97
N GLU A 461 -14.06 -7.24 18.45
CA GLU A 461 -12.74 -7.33 19.10
C GLU A 461 -12.10 -5.96 19.31
N TYR A 462 -12.88 -4.92 19.14
CA TYR A 462 -12.42 -3.54 19.21
C TYR A 462 -11.83 -3.24 20.58
N ASN A 463 -10.51 -3.08 20.63
CA ASN A 463 -9.82 -2.75 21.85
C ASN A 463 -9.89 -1.24 22.10
N LYS A 464 -10.54 -0.85 23.20
CA LYS A 464 -10.70 0.54 23.62
C LYS A 464 -9.38 1.32 23.76
N ASP A 465 -8.27 0.60 23.90
CA ASP A 465 -6.93 1.17 24.02
C ASP A 465 -6.39 1.77 22.70
N PHE A 466 -7.05 1.51 21.56
CA PHE A 466 -6.68 2.02 20.24
C PHE A 466 -7.44 3.28 19.82
N PHE A 467 -8.28 3.82 20.68
CA PHE A 467 -8.94 5.08 20.38
C PHE A 467 -7.92 6.20 20.21
N MET A 468 -8.15 7.02 19.19
CA MET A 468 -7.43 8.28 19.06
C MET A 468 -7.86 9.19 20.20
N VAL A 469 -6.93 9.62 21.01
CA VAL A 469 -7.16 10.60 22.07
C VAL A 469 -6.29 11.79 21.77
N GLY A 470 -6.87 12.79 21.11
CA GLY A 470 -6.18 14.01 20.73
C GLY A 470 -7.01 15.25 21.06
N SER A 471 -6.42 16.43 20.85
CA SER A 471 -7.10 17.70 21.04
C SER A 471 -8.18 17.94 20.00
N ASP A 472 -7.95 17.50 18.76
CA ASP A 472 -8.81 17.78 17.61
C ASP A 472 -9.69 16.59 17.24
N TYR A 473 -9.22 15.37 17.51
CA TYR A 473 -9.95 14.13 17.27
C TYR A 473 -9.98 13.31 18.56
N THR A 474 -11.15 13.23 19.16
CA THR A 474 -11.41 12.33 20.27
C THR A 474 -12.39 11.28 19.81
N VAL A 475 -11.93 10.04 19.75
CA VAL A 475 -12.79 8.90 19.47
C VAL A 475 -13.35 8.42 20.78
N TYR A 476 -14.62 8.66 20.99
CA TYR A 476 -15.34 8.05 22.10
C TYR A 476 -15.64 6.60 21.73
N ALA A 477 -15.40 5.70 22.68
CA ALA A 477 -15.83 4.30 22.60
C ALA A 477 -17.34 4.17 22.63
N GLN A 478 -18.05 4.90 21.79
CA GLN A 478 -19.50 4.82 21.70
C GLN A 478 -19.88 4.12 20.40
N GLU A 479 -20.48 3.10 20.56
CA GLU A 479 -21.60 2.32 20.04
C GLU A 479 -22.34 2.86 18.79
N GLU A 480 -21.81 3.86 18.06
CA GLU A 480 -22.33 4.22 16.75
C GLU A 480 -21.84 3.20 15.72
N THR A 481 -22.42 2.03 15.82
CA THR A 481 -22.33 1.05 14.74
C THR A 481 -23.09 1.58 13.53
N ASP A 482 -22.77 1.08 12.33
CA ASP A 482 -23.62 1.21 11.15
C ASP A 482 -25.10 1.18 11.55
N GLN A 483 -25.90 2.00 10.93
CA GLN A 483 -27.35 1.88 10.99
C GLN A 483 -27.75 0.45 10.62
N GLU A 484 -29.01 0.10 10.82
CA GLU A 484 -29.50 -1.23 10.53
C GLU A 484 -29.12 -1.66 9.10
N VAL A 485 -28.25 -2.67 8.98
CA VAL A 485 -27.68 -3.12 7.70
C VAL A 485 -28.72 -3.92 6.96
N SER A 486 -29.24 -3.39 5.86
CA SER A 486 -30.06 -4.13 4.91
C SER A 486 -29.17 -5.08 4.07
N TRP A 487 -29.68 -6.25 3.75
CA TRP A 487 -28.98 -7.24 2.95
C TRP A 487 -29.84 -7.81 1.83
N GLU A 488 -29.20 -8.28 0.76
CA GLU A 488 -29.85 -8.91 -0.37
C GLU A 488 -29.01 -10.07 -0.91
N LEU A 489 -29.69 -11.16 -1.26
CA LEU A 489 -29.16 -12.27 -2.03
C LEU A 489 -30.09 -12.53 -3.22
N ARG A 490 -29.51 -12.68 -4.43
CA ARG A 490 -30.26 -13.05 -5.63
C ARG A 490 -29.53 -14.15 -6.37
N THR A 491 -30.24 -15.24 -6.67
CA THR A 491 -29.70 -16.34 -7.47
C THR A 491 -29.54 -15.94 -8.93
N GLY A 492 -28.73 -16.70 -9.66
CA GLY A 492 -28.85 -16.75 -11.11
C GLY A 492 -30.17 -17.38 -11.57
N GLU A 493 -30.32 -17.53 -12.88
CA GLU A 493 -31.45 -18.19 -13.50
C GLU A 493 -31.38 -19.69 -13.21
N ILE A 494 -32.19 -20.15 -12.25
CA ILE A 494 -32.29 -21.56 -11.88
C ILE A 494 -32.96 -22.31 -13.01
N LEU A 495 -32.43 -23.50 -13.33
CA LEU A 495 -32.98 -24.43 -14.32
C LEU A 495 -32.79 -24.01 -15.79
N ARG A 496 -31.97 -23.00 -16.07
CA ARG A 496 -31.66 -22.58 -17.45
C ARG A 496 -31.07 -23.69 -18.32
N GLU A 497 -30.37 -24.64 -17.72
CA GLU A 497 -29.71 -25.75 -18.43
C GLU A 497 -30.67 -26.80 -19.01
N LEU A 498 -31.92 -26.77 -18.56
CA LEU A 498 -32.94 -27.74 -19.01
C LEU A 498 -33.86 -27.06 -20.02
N PRO A 499 -33.94 -27.53 -21.29
CA PRO A 499 -34.76 -26.91 -22.32
C PRO A 499 -36.28 -27.14 -22.13
N ASP A 500 -36.67 -28.10 -21.29
CA ASP A 500 -38.08 -28.44 -21.09
C ASP A 500 -38.81 -27.49 -20.14
N HIS A 501 -40.12 -27.35 -20.31
CA HIS A 501 -40.97 -26.66 -19.32
C HIS A 501 -40.94 -27.39 -17.99
N LYS A 502 -40.56 -26.67 -16.97
CA LYS A 502 -40.35 -27.17 -15.61
C LYS A 502 -41.05 -26.27 -14.59
N TYR A 503 -41.18 -26.78 -13.37
CA TYR A 503 -41.70 -26.00 -12.26
C TYR A 503 -40.99 -26.39 -10.98
N ILE A 504 -40.84 -25.42 -10.07
CA ILE A 504 -40.42 -25.69 -8.72
C ILE A 504 -41.68 -25.94 -7.88
N GLY A 505 -41.81 -27.16 -7.35
CA GLY A 505 -42.97 -27.54 -6.54
C GLY A 505 -42.83 -27.17 -5.07
N LYS A 506 -41.61 -27.04 -4.57
CA LYS A 506 -41.35 -26.75 -3.16
C LYS A 506 -39.92 -26.19 -3.01
N ILE A 507 -39.78 -25.14 -2.20
CA ILE A 507 -38.50 -24.67 -1.69
C ILE A 507 -38.53 -24.70 -0.17
N GLN A 508 -37.46 -25.22 0.42
CA GLN A 508 -37.27 -25.22 1.87
C GLN A 508 -35.96 -24.48 2.16
N LEU A 509 -36.02 -23.53 3.05
CA LEU A 509 -34.88 -22.76 3.53
C LEU A 509 -34.57 -23.17 4.97
N TYR A 510 -33.28 -23.31 5.29
CA TYR A 510 -32.80 -23.36 6.66
C TYR A 510 -32.11 -22.04 6.94
N LEU A 511 -32.82 -21.12 7.60
CA LEU A 511 -32.40 -19.76 7.96
C LEU A 511 -32.37 -19.65 9.47
N GLU A 512 -31.34 -19.02 9.98
CA GLU A 512 -31.28 -18.54 11.36
C GLU A 512 -31.45 -17.01 11.30
N LEU A 513 -32.45 -16.50 11.99
CA LEU A 513 -32.76 -15.08 12.10
C LEU A 513 -32.73 -14.70 13.57
N ASP A 514 -31.96 -13.69 13.92
CA ASP A 514 -31.93 -13.18 15.29
C ASP A 514 -33.26 -12.49 15.65
N PRO A 515 -33.58 -12.38 16.95
CA PRO A 515 -34.75 -11.64 17.40
C PRO A 515 -34.76 -10.21 16.84
N GLY A 516 -35.86 -9.80 16.20
CA GLY A 516 -36.00 -8.49 15.55
C GLY A 516 -35.57 -8.46 14.09
N ALA A 517 -34.82 -9.47 13.60
CA ALA A 517 -34.50 -9.56 12.19
C ALA A 517 -35.72 -9.90 11.34
N ARG A 518 -35.74 -9.42 10.09
CA ARG A 518 -36.80 -9.69 9.11
C ARG A 518 -36.19 -10.10 7.78
N ALA A 519 -36.83 -11.02 7.10
CA ALA A 519 -36.48 -11.44 5.76
C ALA A 519 -37.72 -11.55 4.87
N GLU A 520 -37.58 -11.15 3.61
CA GLU A 520 -38.58 -11.33 2.57
C GLU A 520 -38.03 -12.25 1.49
N VAL A 521 -38.87 -13.17 1.03
CA VAL A 521 -38.58 -14.05 -0.09
C VAL A 521 -39.46 -13.69 -1.26
N ALA A 522 -38.86 -13.42 -2.40
CA ALA A 522 -39.56 -13.17 -3.66
C ALA A 522 -39.05 -14.10 -4.77
N LEU A 523 -39.91 -14.41 -5.73
CA LEU A 523 -39.59 -15.21 -6.93
C LEU A 523 -39.86 -14.39 -8.19
N ARG A 524 -39.04 -14.63 -9.21
CA ARG A 524 -39.24 -14.10 -10.55
C ARG A 524 -39.20 -15.26 -11.55
N ARG A 525 -40.19 -15.30 -12.45
CA ARG A 525 -40.28 -16.31 -13.51
C ARG A 525 -40.15 -15.67 -14.87
N ASP A 526 -39.37 -16.27 -15.77
CA ASP A 526 -39.21 -15.87 -17.16
C ASP A 526 -38.92 -14.35 -17.36
N GLY A 527 -38.16 -13.74 -16.42
CA GLY A 527 -37.82 -12.32 -16.47
C GLY A 527 -38.99 -11.36 -16.15
N GLY A 528 -40.11 -11.86 -15.65
CA GLY A 528 -41.26 -11.08 -15.24
C GLY A 528 -41.03 -10.25 -13.97
N ALA A 529 -42.10 -9.76 -13.36
CA ALA A 529 -42.02 -9.02 -12.10
C ALA A 529 -41.65 -9.93 -10.91
N TRP A 530 -41.05 -9.36 -9.87
CA TRP A 530 -40.82 -10.05 -8.61
C TRP A 530 -42.14 -10.24 -7.86
N GLU A 531 -42.47 -11.48 -7.55
CA GLU A 531 -43.66 -11.88 -6.79
C GLU A 531 -43.21 -12.19 -5.34
N LYS A 532 -43.68 -11.42 -4.36
CA LYS A 532 -43.45 -11.74 -2.92
C LYS A 532 -44.12 -13.05 -2.57
N VAL A 533 -43.36 -13.96 -1.97
CA VAL A 533 -43.84 -15.30 -1.56
C VAL A 533 -44.11 -15.33 -0.08
N GLN A 534 -43.19 -14.84 0.72
CA GLN A 534 -43.26 -14.92 2.17
C GLN A 534 -42.42 -13.86 2.85
N GLU A 535 -42.89 -13.44 4.03
CA GLU A 535 -42.13 -12.64 4.99
C GLU A 535 -41.83 -13.52 6.21
N LEU A 536 -40.60 -13.43 6.72
CA LEU A 536 -40.08 -14.18 7.84
C LEU A 536 -39.63 -13.21 8.91
N SER A 537 -39.93 -13.50 10.16
CA SER A 537 -39.49 -12.72 11.32
C SER A 537 -38.59 -13.55 12.21
N GLY A 538 -37.62 -12.94 12.83
CA GLY A 538 -36.68 -13.59 13.74
C GLY A 538 -37.38 -14.26 14.93
N GLY A 539 -36.86 -15.41 15.35
CA GLY A 539 -37.37 -16.24 16.41
C GLY A 539 -36.97 -17.71 16.22
N ASP A 540 -37.65 -18.61 16.90
CA ASP A 540 -37.27 -20.06 16.96
C ASP A 540 -37.42 -20.85 15.66
N GLN A 541 -37.99 -20.29 14.60
CA GLN A 541 -38.17 -21.00 13.33
C GLN A 541 -36.89 -21.02 12.48
N ARG A 542 -36.18 -22.16 12.56
CA ARG A 542 -34.97 -22.40 11.74
C ARG A 542 -35.26 -23.01 10.37
N ARG A 543 -36.47 -23.50 10.12
CA ARG A 543 -36.87 -24.15 8.86
C ARG A 543 -38.14 -23.50 8.31
N CYS A 544 -38.04 -23.00 7.09
CA CYS A 544 -39.16 -22.43 6.38
C CYS A 544 -39.44 -23.21 5.10
N THR A 545 -40.71 -23.56 4.90
CA THR A 545 -41.21 -24.10 3.62
C THR A 545 -41.98 -23.00 2.92
N LEU A 546 -41.48 -22.54 1.76
CA LEU A 546 -42.14 -21.49 1.02
C LEU A 546 -43.46 -21.97 0.40
N PRO A 547 -44.56 -21.21 0.53
CA PRO A 547 -45.83 -21.50 -0.09
C PRO A 547 -45.80 -21.12 -1.59
N ILE A 548 -45.19 -22.03 -2.40
CA ILE A 548 -45.03 -21.77 -3.84
C ILE A 548 -46.19 -22.45 -4.58
N TYR A 549 -46.88 -21.71 -5.45
CA TYR A 549 -47.75 -22.28 -6.45
C TYR A 549 -46.92 -22.79 -7.63
N PRO A 550 -46.96 -24.12 -7.91
CA PRO A 550 -46.25 -24.69 -9.05
C PRO A 550 -46.78 -24.09 -10.35
N ARG A 551 -45.99 -23.28 -10.97
CA ARG A 551 -46.23 -22.68 -12.31
C ARG A 551 -45.11 -23.13 -13.23
N ARG A 552 -45.45 -23.50 -14.47
CA ARG A 552 -44.44 -23.81 -15.49
C ARG A 552 -43.69 -22.57 -15.87
N CYS A 553 -42.41 -22.67 -16.01
CA CYS A 553 -41.52 -21.60 -16.45
C CYS A 553 -40.26 -22.20 -17.09
N ASP A 554 -39.60 -21.41 -17.91
CA ASP A 554 -38.32 -21.80 -18.51
C ASP A 554 -37.18 -21.48 -17.54
N ARG A 555 -37.28 -20.39 -16.80
CA ARG A 555 -36.28 -19.94 -15.83
C ARG A 555 -36.91 -19.30 -14.60
N MET A 556 -36.24 -19.41 -13.49
CA MET A 556 -36.69 -18.84 -12.23
C MET A 556 -35.52 -18.26 -11.46
N GLU A 557 -35.74 -17.15 -10.78
CA GLU A 557 -34.82 -16.52 -9.85
C GLU A 557 -35.46 -16.38 -8.47
N ILE A 558 -34.63 -16.47 -7.44
CA ILE A 558 -35.02 -16.28 -6.05
C ILE A 558 -34.29 -15.07 -5.51
N ARG A 559 -35.00 -14.18 -4.86
CA ARG A 559 -34.45 -13.04 -4.14
C ARG A 559 -34.82 -13.15 -2.65
N LEU A 560 -33.80 -13.00 -1.82
CA LEU A 560 -33.91 -12.90 -0.38
C LEU A 560 -33.44 -11.49 0.01
N THR A 561 -34.26 -10.72 0.70
CA THR A 561 -33.90 -9.40 1.21
C THR A 561 -34.27 -9.32 2.67
N GLY A 562 -33.58 -8.49 3.43
CA GLY A 562 -33.92 -8.32 4.83
C GLY A 562 -33.09 -7.29 5.57
N VAL A 563 -33.36 -7.22 6.87
CA VAL A 563 -32.64 -6.41 7.85
C VAL A 563 -32.41 -7.21 9.11
N GLY A 564 -31.38 -6.87 9.86
CA GLY A 564 -30.94 -7.62 11.03
C GLY A 564 -30.07 -8.83 10.66
N HIS A 565 -29.60 -9.56 11.67
CA HIS A 565 -28.70 -10.69 11.45
C HIS A 565 -29.45 -11.90 10.86
N VAL A 566 -28.88 -12.47 9.80
CA VAL A 566 -29.35 -13.68 9.11
C VAL A 566 -28.18 -14.59 8.81
N ARG A 567 -28.44 -15.90 8.90
CA ARG A 567 -27.53 -16.95 8.46
C ARG A 567 -28.32 -17.96 7.63
N LEU A 568 -27.94 -18.10 6.35
CA LEU A 568 -28.48 -19.11 5.46
C LEU A 568 -27.57 -20.32 5.48
N VAL A 569 -28.05 -21.43 6.06
CA VAL A 569 -27.27 -22.66 6.27
C VAL A 569 -27.41 -23.62 5.09
N ASN A 570 -28.60 -23.81 4.60
CA ASN A 570 -28.86 -24.60 3.41
C ASN A 570 -30.25 -24.29 2.82
N TRP A 571 -30.44 -24.73 1.61
CA TRP A 571 -31.77 -24.79 0.99
C TRP A 571 -31.98 -26.06 0.18
N SER A 572 -33.25 -26.44 -0.04
CA SER A 572 -33.60 -27.50 -0.96
C SER A 572 -34.72 -27.09 -1.90
N LYS A 573 -34.58 -27.50 -3.14
CA LYS A 573 -35.55 -27.29 -4.23
C LYS A 573 -36.07 -28.62 -4.73
N TYR A 574 -37.40 -28.70 -4.97
CA TYR A 574 -38.04 -29.85 -5.60
C TYR A 574 -38.48 -29.43 -7.00
N VAL A 575 -37.80 -29.98 -8.00
CA VAL A 575 -38.05 -29.67 -9.40
C VAL A 575 -38.90 -30.76 -10.01
N GLY A 576 -39.99 -30.38 -10.66
CA GLY A 576 -40.80 -31.26 -11.47
C GLY A 576 -40.71 -30.88 -12.95
N TYR A 577 -40.73 -31.89 -13.81
CA TYR A 577 -40.71 -31.70 -15.26
C TYR A 577 -42.15 -31.65 -15.78
N GLY A 578 -42.39 -30.78 -16.77
CA GLY A 578 -43.65 -30.74 -17.49
C GLY A 578 -43.80 -31.93 -18.43
N SER A 579 -45.02 -32.21 -18.89
CA SER A 579 -45.23 -33.15 -19.98
C SER A 579 -44.94 -32.46 -21.30
N GLU A 580 -44.41 -33.19 -22.27
CA GLU A 580 -44.10 -32.73 -23.63
C GLU A 580 -45.34 -32.42 -24.49
N TYR A 581 -46.52 -32.18 -23.88
CA TYR A 581 -47.76 -31.86 -24.61
C TYR A 581 -48.33 -30.52 -24.20
#